data_bc59157c4f1e84e0f864c441791ba0db
#
_entry.id   bc59157c4f1e84e0f864c441791ba0db
#
_cell.length_a   1.000
_cell.length_b   1.000
_cell.length_c   1.000
_cell.angle_alpha   90.00
_cell.angle_beta   90.00
_cell.angle_gamma   90.00
#
_symmetry.space_group_name_H-M   'P 1'
#
loop_
_entity.id
_entity.type
_entity.pdbx_description
1 polymer ?
#
loop_
_entity_poly.entity_id
_entity_poly.type
_entity_poly.pdbx_seq_one_letter_code
_entity_poly.pdbx_strand_id
1 'polypeptide(L)'
;MPKVVFYYFPVKALGESVRLLLAYGGEEFDDRRISSEDWPAFKPKTLFGQMPILEIDGKQYAQSLAISRYLGRKYGLVGETLEDALEIDQNVDLLNDLRGKAAAVDYEPDEAVKEKKYEEYVKNVYPDFFERLSAIIEKNNGYLALGKLTWGDFVLAGMFDYLKKMLRMPDLEKKYPAFQKVVDNVYSIPKVKAYADAAPATEF
;
A
#
# COMPACT_ATOMS: atom_id res chain seq x y z
N MET A 1 -26.98 -4.17 1.74
CA MET A 1 -25.58 -3.90 2.10
C MET A 1 -25.28 -2.43 1.75
N PRO A 2 -24.40 -1.73 2.47
CA PRO A 2 -24.03 -0.36 2.12
C PRO A 2 -23.44 -0.32 0.71
N LYS A 3 -23.70 0.75 -0.02
CA LYS A 3 -23.10 0.95 -1.35
C LYS A 3 -21.68 1.43 -1.15
N VAL A 4 -20.70 0.61 -1.57
CA VAL A 4 -19.27 0.93 -1.47
C VAL A 4 -18.74 1.28 -2.86
N VAL A 5 -18.11 2.44 -3.01
CA VAL A 5 -17.42 2.87 -4.23
C VAL A 5 -15.98 3.24 -3.88
N PHE A 6 -15.03 2.75 -4.65
CA PHE A 6 -13.63 3.07 -4.49
C PHE A 6 -13.12 3.82 -5.72
N TYR A 7 -12.47 4.97 -5.50
CA TYR A 7 -11.93 5.81 -6.57
C TYR A 7 -10.42 5.86 -6.45
N TYR A 8 -9.74 5.47 -7.51
CA TYR A 8 -8.28 5.62 -7.63
C TYR A 8 -7.86 5.71 -9.09
N PHE A 9 -6.58 5.93 -9.34
CA PHE A 9 -6.00 5.82 -10.68
C PHE A 9 -6.00 4.35 -11.18
N PRO A 10 -5.87 4.12 -12.52
CA PRO A 10 -5.79 2.77 -13.08
C PRO A 10 -4.41 2.11 -12.86
N VAL A 11 -3.91 2.18 -11.65
CA VAL A 11 -2.66 1.59 -11.14
C VAL A 11 -2.90 0.95 -9.78
N LYS A 12 -1.99 0.09 -9.34
CA LYS A 12 -2.02 -0.49 -7.98
C LYS A 12 -1.64 0.56 -6.93
N ALA A 13 -0.37 0.92 -6.85
CA ALA A 13 0.20 1.94 -5.98
C ALA A 13 -0.48 2.01 -4.59
N LEU A 14 -0.89 3.21 -4.13
CA LEU A 14 -1.54 3.39 -2.82
C LEU A 14 -3.01 2.92 -2.80
N GLY A 15 -3.61 2.63 -3.94
CA GLY A 15 -4.99 2.15 -4.03
C GLY A 15 -5.12 0.65 -3.81
N GLU A 16 -4.09 -0.12 -4.14
CA GLU A 16 -4.20 -1.57 -4.15
C GLU A 16 -4.42 -2.16 -2.75
N SER A 17 -3.79 -1.60 -1.72
CA SER A 17 -4.03 -2.04 -0.33
C SER A 17 -5.51 -2.01 0.05
N VAL A 18 -6.24 -0.99 -0.42
CA VAL A 18 -7.68 -0.85 -0.16
C VAL A 18 -8.47 -1.90 -0.95
N ARG A 19 -8.13 -2.11 -2.23
CA ARG A 19 -8.78 -3.13 -3.08
C ARG A 19 -8.61 -4.53 -2.52
N LEU A 20 -7.38 -4.88 -2.11
CA LEU A 20 -7.07 -6.18 -1.51
C LEU A 20 -7.82 -6.40 -0.19
N LEU A 21 -7.94 -5.35 0.66
CA LEU A 21 -8.70 -5.42 1.91
C LEU A 21 -10.20 -5.58 1.67
N LEU A 22 -10.77 -4.87 0.69
CA LEU A 22 -12.19 -5.03 0.31
C LEU A 22 -12.45 -6.45 -0.22
N ALA A 23 -11.56 -6.97 -1.06
CA ALA A 23 -11.64 -8.34 -1.55
C ALA A 23 -11.52 -9.38 -0.41
N TYR A 24 -10.59 -9.17 0.52
CA TYR A 24 -10.46 -10.01 1.73
C TYR A 24 -11.76 -10.07 2.53
N GLY A 25 -12.37 -8.91 2.77
CA GLY A 25 -13.65 -8.79 3.47
C GLY A 25 -14.83 -9.40 2.71
N GLY A 26 -14.69 -9.68 1.41
CA GLY A 26 -15.77 -10.13 0.55
C GLY A 26 -16.81 -9.05 0.28
N GLU A 27 -16.39 -7.79 0.34
CA GLU A 27 -17.25 -6.65 0.01
C GLU A 27 -17.43 -6.55 -1.51
N GLU A 28 -18.67 -6.40 -1.94
CA GLU A 28 -18.96 -5.93 -3.29
C GLU A 28 -18.73 -4.42 -3.33
N PHE A 29 -17.88 -3.96 -4.23
CA PHE A 29 -17.58 -2.56 -4.42
C PHE A 29 -17.43 -2.18 -5.89
N ASP A 30 -17.75 -0.94 -6.21
CA ASP A 30 -17.57 -0.34 -7.53
C ASP A 30 -16.15 0.26 -7.59
N ASP A 31 -15.22 -0.38 -8.32
CA ASP A 31 -13.82 0.07 -8.48
C ASP A 31 -13.74 1.08 -9.64
N ARG A 32 -13.89 2.35 -9.33
CA ARG A 32 -13.82 3.45 -10.30
C ARG A 32 -12.40 3.92 -10.51
N ARG A 33 -11.86 3.56 -11.66
CA ARG A 33 -10.50 3.93 -12.08
C ARG A 33 -10.54 5.22 -12.89
N ILE A 34 -10.06 6.32 -12.29
CA ILE A 34 -10.05 7.66 -12.88
C ILE A 34 -8.77 7.82 -13.69
N SER A 35 -8.91 8.09 -15.00
CA SER A 35 -7.76 8.34 -15.88
C SER A 35 -7.04 9.64 -15.53
N SER A 36 -5.80 9.79 -15.98
CA SER A 36 -5.06 11.05 -15.83
C SER A 36 -5.74 12.21 -16.57
N GLU A 37 -6.45 11.93 -17.66
CA GLU A 37 -7.21 12.89 -18.48
C GLU A 37 -8.45 13.37 -17.74
N ASP A 38 -9.16 12.48 -17.03
CA ASP A 38 -10.37 12.81 -16.26
C ASP A 38 -10.06 13.44 -14.90
N TRP A 39 -8.84 13.25 -14.40
CA TRP A 39 -8.46 13.71 -13.08
C TRP A 39 -8.66 15.21 -12.83
N PRO A 40 -8.32 16.14 -13.74
CA PRO A 40 -8.55 17.57 -13.53
C PRO A 40 -10.03 17.93 -13.29
N ALA A 41 -10.94 17.23 -13.97
CA ALA A 41 -12.39 17.43 -13.80
C ALA A 41 -12.95 16.74 -12.56
N PHE A 42 -12.32 15.67 -12.09
CA PHE A 42 -12.73 14.91 -10.91
C PHE A 42 -12.16 15.49 -9.61
N LYS A 43 -10.92 15.98 -9.62
CA LYS A 43 -10.19 16.50 -8.44
C LYS A 43 -11.01 17.48 -7.57
N PRO A 44 -11.74 18.47 -8.11
CA PRO A 44 -12.55 19.39 -7.29
C PRO A 44 -13.73 18.72 -6.56
N LYS A 45 -14.12 17.50 -6.97
CA LYS A 45 -15.22 16.73 -6.37
C LYS A 45 -14.75 15.83 -5.22
N THR A 46 -13.44 15.79 -4.96
CA THR A 46 -12.84 14.95 -3.95
C THR A 46 -12.66 15.70 -2.62
N LEU A 47 -12.70 14.97 -1.50
CA LEU A 47 -12.67 15.55 -0.16
C LEU A 47 -11.42 16.44 0.09
N PHE A 48 -10.24 16.02 -0.41
CA PHE A 48 -8.96 16.72 -0.17
C PHE A 48 -8.19 17.03 -1.46
N GLY A 49 -8.83 16.98 -2.62
CA GLY A 49 -8.12 17.14 -3.89
C GLY A 49 -7.14 15.99 -4.19
N GLN A 50 -7.38 14.81 -3.61
CA GLN A 50 -6.49 13.65 -3.69
C GLN A 50 -7.28 12.35 -3.80
N MET A 51 -6.62 11.28 -4.29
CA MET A 51 -7.06 9.90 -4.24
C MET A 51 -6.02 9.04 -3.51
N PRO A 52 -6.38 7.88 -2.92
CA PRO A 52 -7.66 7.17 -3.03
C PRO A 52 -8.79 7.80 -2.22
N ILE A 53 -10.04 7.46 -2.64
CA ILE A 53 -11.28 7.78 -1.92
C ILE A 53 -12.08 6.50 -1.77
N LEU A 54 -12.54 6.24 -0.55
CA LEU A 54 -13.57 5.25 -0.26
C LEU A 54 -14.89 5.99 0.01
N GLU A 55 -15.92 5.70 -0.76
CA GLU A 55 -17.26 6.23 -0.55
C GLU A 55 -18.16 5.13 0.01
N ILE A 56 -18.82 5.40 1.13
CA ILE A 56 -19.78 4.50 1.77
C ILE A 56 -21.09 5.26 1.91
N ASP A 57 -22.15 4.77 1.24
CA ASP A 57 -23.47 5.39 1.23
C ASP A 57 -23.44 6.90 0.89
N GLY A 58 -22.60 7.28 -0.07
CA GLY A 58 -22.44 8.66 -0.54
C GLY A 58 -21.52 9.53 0.30
N LYS A 59 -20.99 9.04 1.44
CA LYS A 59 -20.01 9.77 2.24
C LYS A 59 -18.59 9.38 1.87
N GLN A 60 -17.78 10.36 1.52
CA GLN A 60 -16.37 10.17 1.13
C GLN A 60 -15.43 10.14 2.33
N TYR A 61 -14.44 9.25 2.24
CA TYR A 61 -13.28 9.13 3.14
C TYR A 61 -12.02 9.08 2.29
N ALA A 62 -10.97 9.75 2.73
CA ALA A 62 -9.70 9.84 2.02
C ALA A 62 -8.53 9.38 2.90
N GLN A 63 -7.32 9.38 2.34
CA GLN A 63 -6.06 8.91 2.92
C GLN A 63 -5.95 7.38 2.96
N SER A 64 -5.07 6.82 2.11
CA SER A 64 -4.92 5.37 1.92
C SER A 64 -4.71 4.60 3.23
N LEU A 65 -3.83 5.07 4.12
CA LEU A 65 -3.57 4.40 5.40
C LEU A 65 -4.74 4.51 6.37
N ALA A 66 -5.47 5.62 6.38
CA ALA A 66 -6.67 5.76 7.21
C ALA A 66 -7.78 4.81 6.75
N ILE A 67 -7.97 4.69 5.42
CA ILE A 67 -8.92 3.76 4.82
C ILE A 67 -8.50 2.31 5.11
N SER A 68 -7.23 1.96 4.90
CA SER A 68 -6.71 0.60 5.17
C SER A 68 -6.86 0.22 6.64
N ARG A 69 -6.57 1.13 7.57
CA ARG A 69 -6.75 0.93 9.01
C ARG A 69 -8.22 0.74 9.39
N TYR A 70 -9.13 1.51 8.79
CA TYR A 70 -10.56 1.35 8.98
C TYR A 70 -11.04 -0.03 8.52
N LEU A 71 -10.65 -0.47 7.31
CA LEU A 71 -10.98 -1.79 6.79
C LEU A 71 -10.33 -2.90 7.63
N GLY A 72 -9.09 -2.69 8.09
CA GLY A 72 -8.42 -3.58 9.03
C GLY A 72 -9.24 -3.82 10.31
N ARG A 73 -9.75 -2.74 10.91
CA ARG A 73 -10.66 -2.85 12.07
C ARG A 73 -11.95 -3.57 11.73
N LYS A 74 -12.56 -3.25 10.59
CA LYS A 74 -13.80 -3.87 10.12
C LYS A 74 -13.67 -5.38 9.93
N TYR A 75 -12.50 -5.86 9.51
CA TYR A 75 -12.24 -7.27 9.20
C TYR A 75 -11.43 -8.03 10.27
N GLY A 76 -11.20 -7.43 11.45
CA GLY A 76 -10.50 -8.10 12.54
C GLY A 76 -8.98 -8.26 12.35
N LEU A 77 -8.35 -7.37 11.58
CA LEU A 77 -6.93 -7.39 11.23
C LEU A 77 -6.08 -6.41 12.06
N VAL A 78 -6.45 -6.13 13.31
CA VAL A 78 -5.83 -5.09 14.16
C VAL A 78 -5.24 -5.61 15.47
N GLY A 79 -5.20 -6.93 15.67
CA GLY A 79 -4.80 -7.51 16.96
C GLY A 79 -5.94 -7.45 17.99
N GLU A 80 -5.60 -7.67 19.27
CA GLU A 80 -6.57 -7.80 20.36
C GLU A 80 -6.47 -6.66 21.38
N THR A 81 -5.29 -6.02 21.48
CA THR A 81 -4.99 -4.95 22.42
C THR A 81 -4.70 -3.62 21.72
N LEU A 82 -4.63 -2.54 22.48
CA LEU A 82 -4.20 -1.23 21.97
C LEU A 82 -2.73 -1.26 21.56
N GLU A 83 -1.92 -2.02 22.29
CA GLU A 83 -0.49 -2.22 22.01
C GLU A 83 -0.28 -3.00 20.71
N ASP A 84 -1.11 -4.02 20.43
CA ASP A 84 -1.11 -4.72 19.14
C ASP A 84 -1.40 -3.74 17.99
N ALA A 85 -2.42 -2.91 18.16
CA ALA A 85 -2.76 -1.90 17.15
C ALA A 85 -1.63 -0.88 16.97
N LEU A 86 -0.96 -0.47 18.05
CA LEU A 86 0.19 0.42 18.02
C LEU A 86 1.38 -0.22 17.29
N GLU A 87 1.66 -1.53 17.53
CA GLU A 87 2.74 -2.25 16.83
C GLU A 87 2.47 -2.31 15.32
N ILE A 88 1.23 -2.56 14.90
CA ILE A 88 0.89 -2.53 13.48
C ILE A 88 1.09 -1.11 12.91
N ASP A 89 0.55 -0.09 13.57
CA ASP A 89 0.60 1.31 13.13
C ASP A 89 2.05 1.78 12.98
N GLN A 90 2.93 1.55 13.97
CA GLN A 90 4.33 1.96 13.90
C GLN A 90 5.11 1.30 12.74
N ASN A 91 4.85 0.01 12.48
CA ASN A 91 5.53 -0.71 11.40
C ASN A 91 5.03 -0.26 10.02
N VAL A 92 3.74 0.05 9.89
CA VAL A 92 3.17 0.65 8.67
C VAL A 92 3.70 2.07 8.46
N ASP A 93 3.84 2.87 9.52
CA ASP A 93 4.40 4.21 9.41
C ASP A 93 5.88 4.17 9.00
N LEU A 94 6.68 3.23 9.52
CA LEU A 94 8.06 3.01 9.06
C LEU A 94 8.12 2.64 7.57
N LEU A 95 7.22 1.76 7.10
CA LEU A 95 7.09 1.43 5.67
C LEU A 95 6.69 2.66 4.84
N ASN A 96 5.76 3.48 5.35
CA ASN A 96 5.34 4.70 4.69
C ASN A 96 6.44 5.77 4.65
N ASP A 97 7.32 5.82 5.63
CA ASP A 97 8.50 6.68 5.62
C ASP A 97 9.47 6.29 4.49
N LEU A 98 9.74 4.99 4.31
CA LEU A 98 10.51 4.48 3.17
C LEU A 98 9.86 4.91 1.85
N ARG A 99 8.53 4.70 1.71
CA ARG A 99 7.79 5.14 0.52
C ARG A 99 7.90 6.66 0.31
N GLY A 100 7.80 7.44 1.38
CA GLY A 100 7.96 8.89 1.33
C GLY A 100 9.33 9.32 0.83
N LYS A 101 10.39 8.66 1.28
CA LYS A 101 11.76 8.88 0.80
C LYS A 101 11.89 8.51 -0.69
N ALA A 102 11.34 7.38 -1.11
CA ALA A 102 11.36 6.97 -2.51
C ALA A 102 10.57 7.95 -3.40
N ALA A 103 9.38 8.37 -2.96
CA ALA A 103 8.57 9.35 -3.68
C ALA A 103 9.25 10.72 -3.81
N ALA A 104 9.97 11.17 -2.77
CA ALA A 104 10.72 12.43 -2.81
C ALA A 104 11.88 12.42 -3.83
N VAL A 105 12.31 11.25 -4.25
CA VAL A 105 13.25 11.08 -5.36
C VAL A 105 12.50 10.94 -6.69
N ASP A 106 11.55 10.02 -6.76
CA ASP A 106 10.86 9.67 -8.01
C ASP A 106 10.10 10.87 -8.62
N TYR A 107 9.51 11.72 -7.77
CA TYR A 107 8.76 12.92 -8.19
C TYR A 107 9.57 14.20 -8.23
N GLU A 108 10.89 14.15 -8.02
CA GLU A 108 11.75 15.32 -8.20
C GLU A 108 11.75 15.75 -9.68
N PRO A 109 11.35 17.00 -10.01
CA PRO A 109 11.25 17.46 -11.39
C PRO A 109 12.60 17.78 -12.05
N ASP A 110 13.62 18.13 -11.27
CA ASP A 110 14.98 18.39 -11.79
C ASP A 110 15.77 17.07 -11.83
N GLU A 111 16.08 16.60 -13.04
CA GLU A 111 16.74 15.32 -13.23
C GLU A 111 18.14 15.25 -12.58
N ALA A 112 18.91 16.36 -12.57
CA ALA A 112 20.22 16.38 -11.94
C ALA A 112 20.11 16.27 -10.41
N VAL A 113 19.12 16.94 -9.82
CA VAL A 113 18.81 16.84 -8.39
C VAL A 113 18.28 15.44 -8.05
N LYS A 114 17.41 14.89 -8.90
CA LYS A 114 16.86 13.54 -8.75
C LYS A 114 17.98 12.49 -8.71
N GLU A 115 18.88 12.49 -9.69
CA GLU A 115 19.96 11.51 -9.75
C GLU A 115 20.90 11.62 -8.53
N LYS A 116 21.31 12.84 -8.18
CA LYS A 116 22.16 13.06 -7.00
C LYS A 116 21.49 12.56 -5.71
N LYS A 117 20.20 12.85 -5.53
CA LYS A 117 19.42 12.40 -4.38
C LYS A 117 19.26 10.87 -4.39
N TYR A 118 19.03 10.27 -5.56
CA TYR A 118 18.92 8.83 -5.71
C TYR A 118 20.23 8.12 -5.29
N GLU A 119 21.38 8.56 -5.80
CA GLU A 119 22.69 8.00 -5.44
C GLU A 119 22.94 8.06 -3.92
N GLU A 120 22.62 9.21 -3.31
CA GLU A 120 22.72 9.38 -1.86
C GLU A 120 21.81 8.40 -1.10
N TYR A 121 20.53 8.30 -1.52
CA TYR A 121 19.54 7.52 -0.79
C TYR A 121 19.76 6.01 -0.93
N VAL A 122 20.17 5.54 -2.10
CA VAL A 122 20.54 4.13 -2.32
C VAL A 122 21.72 3.72 -1.43
N LYS A 123 22.66 4.62 -1.18
CA LYS A 123 23.85 4.34 -0.39
C LYS A 123 23.60 4.50 1.12
N ASN A 124 22.90 5.56 1.52
CA ASN A 124 22.92 6.01 2.92
C ASN A 124 21.55 5.96 3.62
N VAL A 125 20.44 5.79 2.87
CA VAL A 125 19.08 5.90 3.44
C VAL A 125 18.31 4.60 3.31
N TYR A 126 18.13 4.10 2.09
CA TYR A 126 17.29 2.91 1.85
C TYR A 126 17.77 1.65 2.56
N PRO A 127 19.09 1.35 2.67
CA PRO A 127 19.54 0.13 3.33
C PRO A 127 19.07 0.00 4.78
N ASP A 128 19.10 1.09 5.56
CA ASP A 128 18.66 1.07 6.97
C ASP A 128 17.15 0.74 7.09
N PHE A 129 16.29 1.31 6.21
CA PHE A 129 14.88 0.97 6.18
C PHE A 129 14.65 -0.51 5.82
N PHE A 130 15.35 -1.01 4.80
CA PHE A 130 15.19 -2.41 4.38
C PHE A 130 15.67 -3.39 5.44
N GLU A 131 16.79 -3.12 6.10
CA GLU A 131 17.33 -3.97 7.17
C GLU A 131 16.36 -4.02 8.35
N ARG A 132 15.83 -2.85 8.79
CA ARG A 132 14.84 -2.79 9.89
C ARG A 132 13.55 -3.48 9.54
N LEU A 133 12.97 -3.20 8.37
CA LEU A 133 11.72 -3.84 7.95
C LEU A 133 11.90 -5.34 7.74
N SER A 134 13.02 -5.79 7.17
CA SER A 134 13.32 -7.22 7.03
C SER A 134 13.41 -7.91 8.40
N ALA A 135 14.13 -7.32 9.35
CA ALA A 135 14.24 -7.85 10.70
C ALA A 135 12.87 -7.92 11.42
N ILE A 136 12.01 -6.91 11.24
CA ILE A 136 10.64 -6.90 11.76
C ILE A 136 9.84 -8.06 11.16
N ILE A 137 9.86 -8.21 9.83
CA ILE A 137 9.12 -9.26 9.13
C ILE A 137 9.61 -10.66 9.53
N GLU A 138 10.92 -10.86 9.61
CA GLU A 138 11.52 -12.14 10.03
C GLU A 138 11.13 -12.49 11.46
N LYS A 139 11.23 -11.55 12.41
CA LYS A 139 10.78 -11.71 13.79
C LYS A 139 9.29 -12.08 13.89
N ASN A 140 8.49 -11.58 12.97
CA ASN A 140 7.05 -11.80 12.90
C ASN A 140 6.65 -12.93 11.92
N ASN A 141 7.51 -13.94 11.72
CA ASN A 141 7.21 -15.14 10.93
C ASN A 141 6.79 -14.84 9.47
N GLY A 142 7.25 -13.75 8.89
CA GLY A 142 6.91 -13.34 7.52
C GLY A 142 5.66 -12.46 7.43
N TYR A 143 5.27 -11.81 8.52
CA TYR A 143 4.22 -10.78 8.57
C TYR A 143 4.81 -9.44 9.05
N LEU A 144 4.14 -8.35 8.73
CA LEU A 144 4.64 -7.02 9.12
C LEU A 144 4.52 -6.75 10.63
N ALA A 145 3.59 -7.43 11.31
CA ALA A 145 3.40 -7.31 12.76
C ALA A 145 2.76 -8.56 13.36
N LEU A 146 2.89 -8.75 14.68
CA LEU A 146 2.17 -9.71 15.53
C LEU A 146 2.35 -11.20 15.14
N GLY A 147 3.23 -11.54 14.21
CA GLY A 147 3.41 -12.91 13.71
C GLY A 147 2.18 -13.51 13.01
N LYS A 148 1.21 -12.71 12.62
CA LYS A 148 -0.03 -13.07 11.95
C LYS A 148 -0.48 -12.00 10.96
N LEU A 149 -1.42 -12.35 10.09
CA LEU A 149 -1.98 -11.43 9.10
C LEU A 149 -2.63 -10.21 9.75
N THR A 150 -2.22 -9.02 9.31
CA THR A 150 -2.74 -7.72 9.73
C THR A 150 -3.03 -6.83 8.53
N TRP A 151 -3.71 -5.70 8.72
CA TRP A 151 -3.93 -4.75 7.63
C TRP A 151 -2.62 -4.15 7.08
N GLY A 152 -1.55 -4.15 7.87
CA GLY A 152 -0.23 -3.70 7.45
C GLY A 152 0.37 -4.56 6.34
N ASP A 153 0.11 -5.88 6.36
CA ASP A 153 0.57 -6.78 5.30
C ASP A 153 -0.06 -6.42 3.95
N PHE A 154 -1.34 -6.05 3.95
CA PHE A 154 -2.02 -5.58 2.74
C PHE A 154 -1.46 -4.25 2.22
N VAL A 155 -1.02 -3.36 3.12
CA VAL A 155 -0.36 -2.11 2.71
C VAL A 155 0.96 -2.41 2.01
N LEU A 156 1.79 -3.29 2.58
CA LEU A 156 3.06 -3.67 1.97
C LEU A 156 2.83 -4.38 0.64
N ALA A 157 1.97 -5.41 0.61
CA ALA A 157 1.71 -6.20 -0.58
C ALA A 157 1.12 -5.35 -1.72
N GLY A 158 0.16 -4.46 -1.41
CA GLY A 158 -0.48 -3.61 -2.41
C GLY A 158 0.43 -2.56 -3.02
N MET A 159 1.43 -2.06 -2.27
CA MET A 159 2.36 -1.06 -2.79
C MET A 159 3.68 -1.65 -3.32
N PHE A 160 3.88 -2.96 -3.26
CA PHE A 160 5.18 -3.57 -3.50
C PHE A 160 5.74 -3.29 -4.91
N ASP A 161 4.93 -3.47 -5.95
CA ASP A 161 5.34 -3.20 -7.34
C ASP A 161 5.67 -1.70 -7.52
N TYR A 162 4.87 -0.82 -6.92
CA TYR A 162 5.12 0.62 -6.93
C TYR A 162 6.40 1.02 -6.19
N LEU A 163 6.72 0.37 -5.07
CA LEU A 163 8.00 0.55 -4.38
C LEU A 163 9.17 0.14 -5.28
N LYS A 164 9.10 -1.01 -5.94
CA LYS A 164 10.14 -1.48 -6.89
C LYS A 164 10.40 -0.44 -7.97
N LYS A 165 9.34 0.15 -8.53
CA LYS A 165 9.43 1.21 -9.55
C LYS A 165 10.09 2.47 -8.99
N MET A 166 9.58 3.03 -7.88
CA MET A 166 10.11 4.27 -7.29
C MET A 166 11.56 4.14 -6.82
N LEU A 167 11.92 2.99 -6.29
CA LEU A 167 13.27 2.68 -5.81
C LEU A 167 14.23 2.30 -6.93
N ARG A 168 13.73 2.12 -8.15
CA ARG A 168 14.50 1.59 -9.31
C ARG A 168 15.18 0.26 -8.98
N MET A 169 14.49 -0.59 -8.22
CA MET A 169 14.96 -1.91 -7.75
C MET A 169 14.02 -3.01 -8.25
N PRO A 170 14.10 -3.39 -9.54
CA PRO A 170 13.21 -4.42 -10.11
C PRO A 170 13.35 -5.78 -9.42
N ASP A 171 14.52 -6.07 -8.87
CA ASP A 171 14.86 -7.32 -8.16
C ASP A 171 14.83 -7.17 -6.64
N LEU A 172 13.98 -6.28 -6.10
CA LEU A 172 13.89 -5.99 -4.67
C LEU A 172 13.68 -7.26 -3.84
N GLU A 173 12.83 -8.18 -4.30
CA GLU A 173 12.53 -9.46 -3.66
C GLU A 173 13.74 -10.40 -3.56
N LYS A 174 14.69 -10.32 -4.48
CA LYS A 174 15.90 -11.13 -4.43
C LYS A 174 16.88 -10.60 -3.37
N LYS A 175 16.95 -9.28 -3.24
CA LYS A 175 17.82 -8.62 -2.27
C LYS A 175 17.26 -8.67 -0.85
N TYR A 176 15.94 -8.53 -0.72
CA TYR A 176 15.22 -8.50 0.55
C TYR A 176 14.02 -9.48 0.52
N PRO A 177 14.27 -10.80 0.61
CA PRO A 177 13.23 -11.82 0.43
C PRO A 177 12.12 -11.79 1.48
N ALA A 178 12.37 -11.17 2.64
CA ALA A 178 11.35 -10.96 3.67
C ALA A 178 10.12 -10.22 3.14
N PHE A 179 10.31 -9.24 2.27
CA PHE A 179 9.20 -8.49 1.65
C PHE A 179 8.34 -9.38 0.76
N GLN A 180 8.98 -10.24 -0.06
CA GLN A 180 8.25 -11.18 -0.91
C GLN A 180 7.41 -12.15 -0.08
N LYS A 181 7.89 -12.57 1.08
CA LYS A 181 7.15 -13.43 2.00
C LYS A 181 5.81 -12.82 2.41
N VAL A 182 5.78 -11.52 2.72
CA VAL A 182 4.53 -10.81 3.04
C VAL A 182 3.61 -10.76 1.83
N VAL A 183 4.15 -10.45 0.65
CA VAL A 183 3.39 -10.42 -0.61
C VAL A 183 2.75 -11.78 -0.87
N ASP A 184 3.52 -12.86 -0.79
CA ASP A 184 3.03 -14.23 -1.01
C ASP A 184 1.93 -14.61 -0.01
N ASN A 185 2.11 -14.26 1.28
CA ASN A 185 1.10 -14.50 2.31
C ASN A 185 -0.24 -13.84 1.97
N VAL A 186 -0.23 -12.58 1.51
CA VAL A 186 -1.44 -11.83 1.16
C VAL A 186 -2.09 -12.38 -0.11
N TYR A 187 -1.31 -12.56 -1.19
CA TYR A 187 -1.85 -13.03 -2.47
C TYR A 187 -2.20 -14.53 -2.49
N SER A 188 -1.78 -15.32 -1.49
CA SER A 188 -2.23 -16.71 -1.31
C SER A 188 -3.65 -16.83 -0.75
N ILE A 189 -4.22 -15.75 -0.20
CA ILE A 189 -5.58 -15.74 0.35
C ILE A 189 -6.59 -15.93 -0.79
N PRO A 190 -7.48 -16.94 -0.76
CA PRO A 190 -8.31 -17.28 -1.92
C PRO A 190 -9.12 -16.13 -2.51
N LYS A 191 -9.77 -15.30 -1.66
CA LYS A 191 -10.54 -14.14 -2.12
C LYS A 191 -9.67 -13.05 -2.72
N VAL A 192 -8.49 -12.81 -2.14
CA VAL A 192 -7.51 -11.83 -2.63
C VAL A 192 -6.94 -12.28 -3.97
N LYS A 193 -6.57 -13.57 -4.06
CA LYS A 193 -6.09 -14.15 -5.30
C LYS A 193 -7.15 -14.07 -6.41
N ALA A 194 -8.39 -14.42 -6.13
CA ALA A 194 -9.48 -14.35 -7.11
C ALA A 194 -9.70 -12.92 -7.63
N TYR A 195 -9.62 -11.92 -6.73
CA TYR A 195 -9.66 -10.52 -7.13
C TYR A 195 -8.46 -10.15 -8.03
N ALA A 196 -7.26 -10.50 -7.60
CA ALA A 196 -6.02 -10.15 -8.32
C ALA A 196 -5.96 -10.79 -9.72
N ASP A 197 -6.40 -12.05 -9.85
CA ASP A 197 -6.46 -12.76 -11.12
C ASP A 197 -7.48 -12.14 -12.10
N ALA A 198 -8.54 -11.52 -11.59
CA ALA A 198 -9.59 -10.86 -12.38
C ALA A 198 -9.32 -9.36 -12.63
N ALA A 199 -8.41 -8.75 -11.89
CA ALA A 199 -8.12 -7.33 -11.98
C ALA A 199 -7.45 -6.97 -13.33
N PRO A 200 -7.73 -5.78 -13.88
CA PRO A 200 -7.03 -5.31 -15.08
C PRO A 200 -5.52 -5.23 -14.84
N ALA A 201 -4.75 -5.62 -15.85
CA ALA A 201 -3.29 -5.46 -15.83
C ALA A 201 -2.93 -3.95 -15.70
N THR A 202 -1.95 -3.66 -14.87
CA THR A 202 -1.41 -2.31 -14.65
C THR A 202 0.10 -2.33 -14.73
N GLU A 203 0.71 -1.18 -14.98
CA GLU A 203 2.17 -1.06 -15.02
C GLU A 203 2.80 -1.37 -13.64
N PHE A 204 2.16 -0.93 -12.58
CA PHE A 204 2.53 -1.13 -11.18
C PHE A 204 1.32 -0.96 -10.27
#